data_1158bf125e3d2bca438e1df7c88bba0c
#
_entry.id   1158bf125e3d2bca438e1df7c88bba0c
#
_cell.length_a   1.000
_cell.length_b   1.000
_cell.length_c   1.000
_cell.angle_alpha   90.00
_cell.angle_beta   90.00
_cell.angle_gamma   90.00
#
_symmetry.space_group_name_H-M   'P 1'
#
loop_
_entity.id
_entity.type
_entity.pdbx_description
1 polymer ?
#
loop_
_entity_poly.entity_id
_entity_poly.type
_entity_poly.pdbx_seq_one_letter_code
_entity_poly.pdbx_strand_id
1 'polypeptide(L)'
;MIIQRSIYRWMGLEKLFFSLLLLSVPLLLQAHEGHDDAVPTPSVVTNSIQRATAQSESFEIVVVPQHEQLVIYLDRFTDNVPVTGATLELESDDWQGKAKEISAGTYTVAAPFLEKPGQYSLLITLTQEDQSDLLETTLDTNTAKHSSVATKKTTPVLIILSASAAAMLLFLFFVLRRRRLITRR
;
A
#
# COMPACT_ATOMS: atom_id res chain seq x y z
N MET A 1 -23.08 -58.63 27.83
CA MET A 1 -22.01 -57.70 28.26
C MET A 1 -21.22 -57.07 27.08
N ILE A 2 -21.54 -57.33 25.84
CA ILE A 2 -20.84 -56.82 24.64
C ILE A 2 -21.47 -55.56 24.08
N ILE A 3 -22.74 -55.30 24.29
CA ILE A 3 -23.48 -54.19 23.72
C ILE A 3 -23.13 -52.84 24.37
N GLN A 4 -22.85 -52.80 25.67
CA GLN A 4 -22.51 -51.55 26.37
C GLN A 4 -21.15 -50.97 25.96
N ARG A 5 -20.17 -51.76 25.57
CA ARG A 5 -18.86 -51.24 25.12
C ARG A 5 -18.90 -50.51 23.77
N SER A 6 -19.89 -50.83 22.93
CA SER A 6 -20.05 -50.20 21.62
C SER A 6 -20.60 -48.76 21.72
N ILE A 7 -21.48 -48.52 22.69
CA ILE A 7 -22.14 -47.19 22.86
C ILE A 7 -21.13 -46.16 23.36
N TYR A 8 -20.26 -46.54 24.31
CA TYR A 8 -19.25 -45.60 24.85
C TYR A 8 -18.16 -45.20 23.83
N ARG A 9 -17.79 -46.11 22.94
CA ARG A 9 -16.87 -45.80 21.82
C ARG A 9 -17.47 -44.79 20.83
N TRP A 10 -18.80 -44.80 20.65
CA TRP A 10 -19.50 -43.87 19.76
C TRP A 10 -19.66 -42.51 20.33
N MET A 11 -19.97 -42.38 21.61
CA MET A 11 -20.04 -41.11 22.31
C MET A 11 -18.69 -40.35 22.37
N GLY A 12 -17.58 -41.09 22.38
CA GLY A 12 -16.24 -40.49 22.30
C GLY A 12 -15.91 -39.89 20.93
N LEU A 13 -16.35 -40.54 19.86
CA LEU A 13 -16.05 -40.08 18.50
C LEU A 13 -16.85 -38.81 18.13
N GLU A 14 -18.08 -38.71 18.60
CA GLU A 14 -18.89 -37.49 18.40
C GLU A 14 -18.31 -36.28 19.14
N LYS A 15 -17.83 -36.50 20.35
CA LYS A 15 -17.19 -35.41 21.14
C LYS A 15 -15.86 -34.98 20.52
N LEU A 16 -15.09 -35.91 19.99
CA LEU A 16 -13.81 -35.60 19.31
C LEU A 16 -14.03 -34.81 18.02
N PHE A 17 -15.09 -35.15 17.27
CA PHE A 17 -15.46 -34.47 16.05
C PHE A 17 -16.01 -33.06 16.32
N PHE A 18 -16.80 -32.88 17.38
CA PHE A 18 -17.32 -31.58 17.80
C PHE A 18 -16.19 -30.67 18.33
N SER A 19 -15.22 -31.25 19.05
CA SER A 19 -14.02 -30.54 19.52
C SER A 19 -13.12 -30.09 18.37
N LEU A 20 -12.95 -30.90 17.34
CA LEU A 20 -12.16 -30.59 16.16
C LEU A 20 -12.84 -29.52 15.29
N LEU A 21 -14.17 -29.52 15.22
CA LEU A 21 -14.96 -28.50 14.52
C LEU A 21 -14.88 -27.15 15.23
N LEU A 22 -14.87 -27.13 16.57
CA LEU A 22 -14.73 -25.92 17.36
C LEU A 22 -13.32 -25.31 17.25
N LEU A 23 -12.30 -26.15 17.05
CA LEU A 23 -10.90 -25.71 16.91
C LEU A 23 -10.62 -25.08 15.53
N SER A 24 -11.44 -25.36 14.52
CA SER A 24 -11.29 -24.82 13.15
C SER A 24 -11.95 -23.44 12.97
N VAL A 25 -12.82 -23.03 13.90
CA VAL A 25 -13.55 -21.74 13.83
C VAL A 25 -12.65 -20.52 14.07
N PRO A 26 -11.67 -20.52 15.01
CA PRO A 26 -10.86 -19.32 15.25
C PRO A 26 -9.87 -18.98 14.14
N LEU A 27 -9.59 -19.89 13.19
CA LEU A 27 -8.70 -19.61 12.06
C LEU A 27 -9.35 -18.74 10.96
N LEU A 28 -10.66 -18.51 11.04
CA LEU A 28 -11.40 -17.63 10.10
C LEU A 28 -11.66 -16.24 10.66
N LEU A 29 -11.35 -16.01 11.94
CA LEU A 29 -11.43 -14.70 12.58
C LEU A 29 -10.07 -13.98 12.48
N GLN A 30 -9.51 -13.89 11.29
CA GLN A 30 -8.62 -12.79 10.98
C GLN A 30 -9.52 -11.56 10.81
N ALA A 31 -9.80 -10.89 11.91
CA ALA A 31 -10.30 -9.54 11.90
C ALA A 31 -9.30 -8.70 11.09
N HIS A 32 -9.64 -8.45 9.85
CA HIS A 32 -9.01 -7.41 9.06
C HIS A 32 -9.50 -6.09 9.70
N GLU A 33 -8.72 -5.55 10.62
CA GLU A 33 -8.79 -4.14 10.95
C GLU A 33 -8.32 -3.35 9.72
N GLY A 34 -9.19 -3.24 8.76
CA GLY A 34 -9.07 -2.39 7.61
C GLY A 34 -10.40 -1.66 7.51
N HIS A 35 -10.41 -0.42 7.91
CA HIS A 35 -11.46 0.52 7.55
C HIS A 35 -11.46 0.68 6.02
N ASP A 36 -12.18 -0.20 5.33
CA ASP A 36 -12.55 -0.04 3.94
C ASP A 36 -14.07 -0.12 3.80
N ASP A 37 -14.74 0.83 4.44
CA ASP A 37 -16.00 1.34 3.92
C ASP A 37 -15.72 2.27 2.73
N ALA A 38 -14.83 1.85 1.84
CA ALA A 38 -14.68 2.47 0.56
C ALA A 38 -15.83 1.97 -0.32
N VAL A 39 -16.92 2.73 -0.32
CA VAL A 39 -17.75 2.88 -1.52
C VAL A 39 -16.76 2.89 -2.69
N PRO A 40 -16.96 2.09 -3.78
CA PRO A 40 -16.09 2.16 -4.93
C PRO A 40 -16.20 3.57 -5.51
N THR A 41 -15.38 4.46 -4.98
CA THR A 41 -15.16 5.76 -5.57
C THR A 41 -14.60 5.46 -6.95
N PRO A 42 -15.19 5.99 -8.03
CA PRO A 42 -14.61 5.85 -9.35
C PRO A 42 -13.15 6.25 -9.19
N SER A 43 -12.24 5.38 -9.64
CA SER A 43 -10.81 5.67 -9.61
C SER A 43 -10.63 6.98 -10.35
N VAL A 44 -10.58 8.07 -9.58
CA VAL A 44 -10.10 9.34 -10.10
C VAL A 44 -8.68 8.99 -10.54
N VAL A 45 -8.44 9.02 -11.84
CA VAL A 45 -7.10 8.99 -12.41
C VAL A 45 -6.42 10.22 -11.83
N THR A 46 -5.87 10.07 -10.65
CA THR A 46 -5.01 11.08 -10.07
C THR A 46 -3.77 11.01 -10.94
N ASN A 47 -3.66 11.93 -11.90
CA ASN A 47 -2.36 12.24 -12.47
C ASN A 47 -1.49 12.58 -11.27
N SER A 48 -0.73 11.61 -10.78
CA SER A 48 0.24 11.84 -9.73
C SER A 48 1.21 12.87 -10.31
N ILE A 49 1.12 14.09 -9.83
CA ILE A 49 2.06 15.14 -10.19
C ILE A 49 3.43 14.60 -9.80
N GLN A 50 4.30 14.45 -10.80
CA GLN A 50 5.67 14.04 -10.58
C GLN A 50 6.32 15.07 -9.66
N ARG A 51 6.97 14.60 -8.60
CA ARG A 51 7.62 15.47 -7.63
C ARG A 51 8.79 14.76 -6.98
N ALA A 52 9.80 15.51 -6.61
CA ALA A 52 10.89 15.06 -5.77
C ALA A 52 10.85 15.81 -4.45
N THR A 53 11.29 15.20 -3.38
CA THR A 53 11.35 15.80 -2.05
C THR A 53 12.71 15.56 -1.42
N ALA A 54 13.21 16.53 -0.68
CA ALA A 54 14.38 16.39 0.16
C ALA A 54 14.19 17.18 1.45
N GLN A 55 14.92 16.83 2.49
CA GLN A 55 14.87 17.50 3.78
C GLN A 55 16.26 17.53 4.43
N SER A 56 16.48 18.56 5.23
CA SER A 56 17.58 18.67 6.17
C SER A 56 17.05 18.79 7.60
N GLU A 57 17.91 19.10 8.55
CA GLU A 57 17.48 19.40 9.93
C GLU A 57 16.62 20.67 10.00
N SER A 58 16.82 21.61 9.08
CA SER A 58 16.20 22.94 9.10
C SER A 58 15.14 23.16 8.04
N PHE A 59 15.24 22.49 6.89
CA PHE A 59 14.43 22.78 5.72
C PHE A 59 13.81 21.53 5.10
N GLU A 60 12.63 21.71 4.52
CA GLU A 60 12.00 20.77 3.62
C GLU A 60 11.79 21.41 2.25
N ILE A 61 12.03 20.63 1.18
CA ILE A 61 11.91 21.10 -0.18
C ILE A 61 11.08 20.10 -1.00
N VAL A 62 10.17 20.66 -1.81
CA VAL A 62 9.40 19.89 -2.80
C VAL A 62 9.67 20.49 -4.16
N VAL A 63 10.15 19.69 -5.09
CA VAL A 63 10.47 20.06 -6.47
C VAL A 63 9.44 19.46 -7.41
N VAL A 64 8.76 20.31 -8.19
CA VAL A 64 7.72 19.91 -9.12
C VAL A 64 8.08 20.37 -10.53
N PRO A 65 8.19 19.45 -11.50
CA PRO A 65 8.42 19.81 -12.89
C PRO A 65 7.16 20.44 -13.50
N GLN A 66 7.33 21.58 -14.16
CA GLN A 66 6.27 22.25 -14.91
C GLN A 66 6.81 22.70 -16.27
N HIS A 67 6.53 21.91 -17.32
CA HIS A 67 7.11 22.11 -18.64
C HIS A 67 8.65 22.13 -18.58
N GLU A 68 9.29 23.20 -19.00
CA GLU A 68 10.75 23.40 -18.98
C GLU A 68 11.23 24.16 -17.73
N GLN A 69 10.50 24.08 -16.63
CA GLN A 69 10.82 24.76 -15.38
C GLN A 69 10.64 23.80 -14.20
N LEU A 70 11.41 24.04 -13.16
CA LEU A 70 11.15 23.48 -11.84
C LEU A 70 10.49 24.53 -10.99
N VAL A 71 9.37 24.16 -10.35
CA VAL A 71 8.77 24.93 -9.26
C VAL A 71 9.18 24.27 -7.96
N ILE A 72 9.69 25.06 -7.05
CA ILE A 72 10.29 24.60 -5.81
C ILE A 72 9.55 25.26 -4.67
N TYR A 73 9.04 24.44 -3.76
CA TYR A 73 8.45 24.87 -2.49
C TYR A 73 9.48 24.62 -1.40
N LEU A 74 9.77 25.65 -0.61
CA LEU A 74 10.75 25.62 0.45
C LEU A 74 10.10 26.07 1.76
N ASP A 75 10.09 25.15 2.72
CA ASP A 75 9.54 25.38 4.04
C ASP A 75 10.56 25.06 5.12
N ARG A 76 10.39 25.65 6.28
CA ARG A 76 11.13 25.28 7.48
C ARG A 76 10.62 23.95 8.02
N PHE A 77 11.52 23.02 8.25
CA PHE A 77 11.16 21.63 8.62
C PHE A 77 10.35 21.54 9.93
N THR A 78 10.61 22.41 10.90
CA THR A 78 10.02 22.29 12.24
C THR A 78 8.56 22.72 12.33
N ASP A 79 8.11 23.65 11.48
CA ASP A 79 6.79 24.27 11.59
C ASP A 79 6.10 24.54 10.25
N ASN A 80 6.71 24.08 9.14
CA ASN A 80 6.23 24.25 7.78
C ASN A 80 5.96 25.72 7.38
N VAL A 81 6.71 26.66 7.98
CA VAL A 81 6.63 28.06 7.61
C VAL A 81 7.41 28.29 6.32
N PRO A 82 6.80 28.91 5.28
CA PRO A 82 7.47 29.22 4.04
C PRO A 82 8.74 30.07 4.25
N VAL A 83 9.84 29.66 3.63
CA VAL A 83 11.14 30.34 3.71
C VAL A 83 11.26 31.32 2.56
N THR A 84 11.44 32.60 2.87
CA THR A 84 11.60 33.71 1.91
C THR A 84 13.03 34.20 1.88
N GLY A 85 13.44 34.75 0.74
CA GLY A 85 14.76 35.38 0.60
C GLY A 85 15.93 34.38 0.56
N ALA A 86 15.68 33.08 0.44
CA ALA A 86 16.73 32.09 0.30
C ALA A 86 17.36 32.16 -1.10
N THR A 87 18.65 31.82 -1.19
CA THR A 87 19.31 31.51 -2.44
C THR A 87 19.30 30.00 -2.65
N LEU A 88 18.74 29.56 -3.78
CA LEU A 88 18.70 28.17 -4.20
C LEU A 88 19.51 28.02 -5.50
N GLU A 89 20.56 27.22 -5.45
CA GLU A 89 21.36 26.83 -6.61
C GLU A 89 21.17 25.33 -6.84
N LEU A 90 20.74 24.97 -8.05
CA LEU A 90 20.44 23.61 -8.43
C LEU A 90 21.42 23.11 -9.48
N GLU A 91 21.83 21.86 -9.36
CA GLU A 91 22.69 21.18 -10.30
C GLU A 91 22.08 19.83 -10.69
N SER A 92 22.21 19.47 -11.97
CA SER A 92 21.81 18.15 -12.48
C SER A 92 22.65 17.83 -13.71
N ASP A 93 23.49 16.79 -13.66
CA ASP A 93 24.46 16.47 -14.70
C ASP A 93 25.29 17.70 -15.11
N ASP A 94 25.18 18.10 -16.38
CA ASP A 94 25.89 19.26 -16.95
C ASP A 94 25.10 20.58 -16.80
N TRP A 95 23.94 20.57 -16.16
CA TRP A 95 23.11 21.76 -16.00
C TRP A 95 23.22 22.35 -14.60
N GLN A 96 23.26 23.67 -14.55
CA GLN A 96 23.19 24.46 -13.31
C GLN A 96 22.18 25.59 -13.48
N GLY A 97 21.45 25.91 -12.40
CA GLY A 97 20.51 26.99 -12.39
C GLY A 97 20.32 27.61 -11.01
N LYS A 98 20.12 28.93 -10.98
CA LYS A 98 19.76 29.66 -9.77
C LYS A 98 18.27 29.94 -9.78
N ALA A 99 17.54 29.51 -8.75
CA ALA A 99 16.13 29.74 -8.65
C ALA A 99 15.80 31.17 -8.24
N LYS A 100 14.67 31.68 -8.75
CA LYS A 100 14.13 32.99 -8.43
C LYS A 100 12.87 32.79 -7.57
N GLU A 101 12.78 33.51 -6.48
CA GLU A 101 11.55 33.58 -5.68
C GLU A 101 10.43 34.27 -6.45
N ILE A 102 9.25 33.64 -6.51
CA ILE A 102 8.05 34.15 -7.17
C ILE A 102 6.92 34.47 -6.20
N SER A 103 6.92 33.80 -5.04
CA SER A 103 6.05 34.09 -3.90
C SER A 103 6.69 33.53 -2.64
N ALA A 104 6.13 33.86 -1.46
CA ALA A 104 6.67 33.36 -0.19
C ALA A 104 6.88 31.81 -0.22
N GLY A 105 8.12 31.38 -0.02
CA GLY A 105 8.52 29.99 -0.03
C GLY A 105 8.41 29.28 -1.37
N THR A 106 8.13 30.00 -2.47
CA THR A 106 7.98 29.40 -3.80
C THR A 106 9.01 29.99 -4.75
N TYR A 107 9.80 29.13 -5.34
CA TYR A 107 10.90 29.48 -6.24
C TYR A 107 10.70 28.80 -7.60
N THR A 108 11.29 29.36 -8.64
CA THR A 108 11.29 28.77 -9.98
C THR A 108 12.64 28.92 -10.65
N VAL A 109 13.00 27.91 -11.47
CA VAL A 109 14.21 27.90 -12.27
C VAL A 109 13.93 27.24 -13.63
N ALA A 110 14.50 27.78 -14.71
CA ALA A 110 14.44 27.14 -16.02
C ALA A 110 15.25 25.84 -16.03
N ALA A 111 14.65 24.76 -16.51
CA ALA A 111 15.23 23.42 -16.50
C ALA A 111 15.00 22.76 -17.89
N PRO A 112 15.75 23.15 -18.92
CA PRO A 112 15.53 22.68 -20.30
C PRO A 112 15.75 21.18 -20.47
N PHE A 113 16.47 20.53 -19.53
CA PHE A 113 16.64 19.09 -19.55
C PHE A 113 15.30 18.32 -19.39
N LEU A 114 14.26 18.94 -18.85
CA LEU A 114 12.93 18.36 -18.68
C LEU A 114 12.17 18.12 -20.00
N GLU A 115 12.67 18.62 -21.13
CA GLU A 115 12.13 18.27 -22.45
C GLU A 115 12.12 16.76 -22.70
N LYS A 116 13.03 16.03 -22.06
CA LYS A 116 13.12 14.58 -22.17
C LYS A 116 12.65 13.91 -20.89
N PRO A 117 11.77 12.90 -20.99
CA PRO A 117 11.47 12.07 -19.84
C PRO A 117 12.71 11.31 -19.35
N GLY A 118 12.93 11.28 -18.04
CA GLY A 118 14.11 10.62 -17.46
C GLY A 118 14.09 10.65 -15.94
N GLN A 119 15.16 10.13 -15.35
CA GLN A 119 15.46 10.31 -13.94
C GLN A 119 16.64 11.29 -13.83
N TYR A 120 16.45 12.33 -13.05
CA TYR A 120 17.38 13.41 -12.87
C TYR A 120 17.80 13.51 -11.40
N SER A 121 19.09 13.32 -11.12
CA SER A 121 19.63 13.61 -9.80
C SER A 121 19.76 15.11 -9.65
N LEU A 122 19.18 15.68 -8.61
CA LEU A 122 19.22 17.09 -8.30
C LEU A 122 20.01 17.30 -7.02
N LEU A 123 21.08 18.09 -7.12
CA LEU A 123 21.83 18.61 -5.99
C LEU A 123 21.40 20.06 -5.80
N ILE A 124 20.99 20.40 -4.59
CA ILE A 124 20.40 21.72 -4.26
C ILE A 124 21.20 22.34 -3.13
N THR A 125 21.91 23.39 -3.43
CA THR A 125 22.57 24.22 -2.42
C THR A 125 21.60 25.31 -2.01
N LEU A 126 21.21 25.29 -0.73
CA LEU A 126 20.33 26.29 -0.12
C LEU A 126 21.16 27.19 0.79
N THR A 127 21.00 28.49 0.65
CA THR A 127 21.60 29.47 1.56
C THR A 127 20.52 30.42 2.05
N GLN A 128 20.35 30.48 3.35
CA GLN A 128 19.40 31.39 4.03
C GLN A 128 20.15 32.10 5.17
N GLU A 129 20.31 33.40 5.03
CA GLU A 129 21.10 34.23 5.97
C GLU A 129 22.51 33.64 6.15
N ASP A 130 22.85 33.18 7.36
CA ASP A 130 24.17 32.59 7.68
C ASP A 130 24.16 31.06 7.64
N GLN A 131 23.04 30.44 7.27
CA GLN A 131 22.89 28.99 7.20
C GLN A 131 22.97 28.52 5.75
N SER A 132 23.70 27.44 5.52
CA SER A 132 23.80 26.80 4.21
C SER A 132 23.62 25.29 4.35
N ASP A 133 22.71 24.72 3.57
CA ASP A 133 22.41 23.29 3.52
C ASP A 133 22.59 22.75 2.10
N LEU A 134 22.95 21.48 2.01
CA LEU A 134 23.07 20.73 0.77
C LEU A 134 22.04 19.59 0.78
N LEU A 135 21.14 19.61 -0.19
CA LEU A 135 20.07 18.64 -0.31
C LEU A 135 20.20 17.87 -1.62
N GLU A 136 19.98 16.57 -1.57
CA GLU A 136 20.02 15.71 -2.74
C GLU A 136 18.67 15.01 -2.90
N THR A 137 18.19 14.92 -4.14
CA THR A 137 16.95 14.19 -4.46
C THR A 137 16.98 13.70 -5.91
N THR A 138 16.07 12.78 -6.26
CA THR A 138 15.91 12.30 -7.62
C THR A 138 14.50 12.64 -8.12
N LEU A 139 14.42 13.35 -9.24
CA LEU A 139 13.19 13.65 -9.94
C LEU A 139 13.00 12.63 -11.08
N ASP A 140 11.92 11.86 -11.00
CA ASP A 140 11.53 10.94 -12.07
C ASP A 140 10.40 11.57 -12.92
N THR A 141 10.73 11.92 -14.16
CA THR A 141 9.79 12.48 -15.14
C THR A 141 9.31 11.47 -16.15
N ASN A 142 9.69 10.20 -16.02
CA ASN A 142 9.11 9.15 -16.85
C ASN A 142 7.61 9.13 -16.59
N THR A 143 6.82 9.17 -17.66
CA THR A 143 5.37 9.00 -17.56
C THR A 143 5.14 7.71 -16.80
N ALA A 144 4.51 7.77 -15.64
CA ALA A 144 4.18 6.58 -14.88
C ALA A 144 3.46 5.63 -15.83
N LYS A 145 4.18 4.65 -16.39
CA LYS A 145 3.54 3.47 -16.94
C LYS A 145 2.68 3.01 -15.79
N HIS A 146 1.36 3.11 -15.96
CA HIS A 146 0.42 2.55 -15.01
C HIS A 146 0.97 1.17 -14.62
N SER A 147 1.66 1.11 -13.51
CA SER A 147 1.82 -0.15 -12.82
C SER A 147 0.38 -0.48 -12.46
N SER A 148 -0.29 -1.17 -13.40
CA SER A 148 -1.50 -1.87 -13.06
C SER A 148 -1.11 -2.65 -11.82
N VAL A 149 -1.57 -2.19 -10.67
CA VAL A 149 -1.51 -2.96 -9.44
C VAL A 149 -2.02 -4.31 -9.86
N ALA A 150 -1.10 -5.27 -9.95
CA ALA A 150 -1.45 -6.63 -10.28
C ALA A 150 -2.51 -6.99 -9.26
N THR A 151 -3.76 -6.97 -9.69
CA THR A 151 -4.89 -7.36 -8.86
C THR A 151 -4.55 -8.78 -8.46
N LYS A 152 -4.04 -8.90 -7.23
CA LYS A 152 -3.74 -10.19 -6.62
C LYS A 152 -5.04 -10.95 -6.79
N LYS A 153 -5.06 -11.94 -7.69
CA LYS A 153 -6.24 -12.78 -7.93
C LYS A 153 -6.60 -13.33 -6.56
N THR A 154 -7.54 -12.68 -5.91
CA THR A 154 -8.20 -13.18 -4.71
C THR A 154 -8.84 -14.47 -5.15
N THR A 155 -8.25 -15.58 -4.74
CA THR A 155 -8.85 -16.90 -4.92
C THR A 155 -10.26 -16.77 -4.37
N PRO A 156 -11.30 -16.93 -5.16
CA PRO A 156 -12.64 -16.57 -4.72
C PRO A 156 -12.98 -17.43 -3.50
N VAL A 157 -13.19 -16.78 -2.38
CA VAL A 157 -13.62 -17.40 -1.09
C VAL A 157 -14.81 -18.33 -1.30
N LEU A 158 -15.61 -18.09 -2.33
CA LEU A 158 -16.69 -18.95 -2.81
C LEU A 158 -16.25 -20.38 -3.15
N ILE A 159 -15.03 -20.61 -3.69
CA ILE A 159 -14.56 -21.96 -4.01
C ILE A 159 -14.25 -22.74 -2.73
N ILE A 160 -13.70 -22.06 -1.73
CA ILE A 160 -13.37 -22.69 -0.44
C ILE A 160 -14.65 -23.03 0.33
N LEU A 161 -15.65 -22.14 0.32
CA LEU A 161 -16.96 -22.36 0.95
C LEU A 161 -17.74 -23.50 0.28
N SER A 162 -17.69 -23.61 -1.05
CA SER A 162 -18.35 -24.70 -1.77
C SER A 162 -17.72 -26.06 -1.51
N ALA A 163 -16.39 -26.15 -1.41
CA ALA A 163 -15.69 -27.38 -1.10
C ALA A 163 -15.99 -27.88 0.32
N SER A 164 -16.08 -27.00 1.31
CA SER A 164 -16.42 -27.35 2.69
C SER A 164 -17.87 -27.81 2.83
N ALA A 165 -18.81 -27.18 2.14
CA ALA A 165 -20.21 -27.58 2.12
C ALA A 165 -20.40 -28.97 1.47
N ALA A 166 -19.72 -29.24 0.35
CA ALA A 166 -19.76 -30.54 -0.30
C ALA A 166 -19.20 -31.66 0.58
N ALA A 167 -18.07 -31.42 1.26
CA ALA A 167 -17.49 -32.39 2.20
C ALA A 167 -18.44 -32.69 3.37
N MET A 168 -19.12 -31.67 3.89
CA MET A 168 -20.09 -31.83 4.99
C MET A 168 -21.31 -32.67 4.56
N LEU A 169 -21.84 -32.42 3.35
CA LEU A 169 -22.96 -33.19 2.80
C LEU A 169 -22.60 -34.65 2.55
N LEU A 170 -21.42 -34.94 2.02
CA LEU A 170 -20.91 -36.28 1.83
C LEU A 170 -20.76 -37.04 3.17
N PHE A 171 -20.24 -36.35 4.18
CA PHE A 171 -20.11 -36.93 5.51
C PHE A 171 -21.49 -37.25 6.12
N LEU A 172 -22.44 -36.31 6.03
CA LEU A 172 -23.80 -36.55 6.52
C LEU A 172 -24.48 -37.68 5.79
N PHE A 173 -24.34 -37.79 4.46
CA PHE A 173 -24.84 -38.90 3.66
C PHE A 173 -24.26 -40.23 4.12
N PHE A 174 -22.97 -40.28 4.37
CA PHE A 174 -22.29 -41.53 4.83
C PHE A 174 -22.78 -41.98 6.21
N VAL A 175 -22.94 -41.01 7.14
CA VAL A 175 -23.47 -41.31 8.49
C VAL A 175 -24.91 -41.80 8.43
N LEU A 176 -25.79 -41.16 7.65
CA LEU A 176 -27.18 -41.60 7.50
C LEU A 176 -27.30 -42.95 6.82
N ARG A 177 -26.52 -43.23 5.79
CA ARG A 177 -26.46 -44.52 5.13
C ARG A 177 -26.02 -45.61 6.09
N ARG A 178 -25.01 -45.36 6.91
CA ARG A 178 -24.52 -46.34 7.92
C ARG A 178 -25.56 -46.62 9.00
N ARG A 179 -26.33 -45.60 9.45
CA ARG A 179 -27.43 -45.78 10.39
C ARG A 179 -28.53 -46.70 9.84
N ARG A 180 -28.90 -46.56 8.57
CA ARG A 180 -29.91 -47.37 7.91
C ARG A 180 -29.50 -48.86 7.79
N LEU A 181 -28.23 -49.14 7.67
CA LEU A 181 -27.72 -50.51 7.59
C LEU A 181 -27.71 -51.23 8.96
N ILE A 182 -27.62 -50.50 10.05
CA ILE A 182 -27.63 -51.07 11.42
C ILE A 182 -29.05 -51.33 11.91
N THR A 183 -30.05 -50.57 11.44
CA THR A 183 -31.47 -50.72 11.87
C THR A 183 -32.19 -51.86 11.13
N ARG A 184 -31.59 -52.47 10.10
CA ARG A 184 -32.16 -53.60 9.33
C ARG A 184 -31.67 -54.98 9.77
N ARG A 185 -30.93 -55.05 10.85
CA ARG A 185 -30.59 -56.30 11.56
C ARG A 185 -31.27 -56.28 12.93
#